data_2952cea853f47c366a9a95b46f50a9d7
#
_entry.id   2952cea853f47c366a9a95b46f50a9d7
#
_cell.length_a   1.000
_cell.length_b   1.000
_cell.length_c   1.000
_cell.angle_alpha   90.00
_cell.angle_beta   90.00
_cell.angle_gamma   90.00
#
_symmetry.space_group_name_H-M   'P 1'
#
loop_
_entity.id
_entity.type
_entity.pdbx_description
1 polymer ?
#
loop_
_entity_poly.entity_id
_entity_poly.type
_entity_poly.pdbx_seq_one_letter_code
_entity_poly.pdbx_strand_id
1 'polypeptide(L)' 'MDTTIHTLAGEAGSNDPIQALTAIRKLRKELDRVEAAAVRRARNANASWQLIAMALDVSKQAVHKKYGRH' A
#
# COMPACT_ATOMS: atom_id res chain seq x y z
N MET A 1 11.11 -6.96 -7.57
CA MET A 1 10.04 -5.95 -7.61
C MET A 1 8.84 -6.49 -8.38
N ASP A 2 7.67 -6.16 -7.95
CA ASP A 2 6.44 -6.66 -8.56
C ASP A 2 6.15 -5.97 -9.89
N THR A 3 6.19 -6.73 -10.99
CA THR A 3 5.93 -6.20 -12.32
C THR A 3 4.48 -5.73 -12.48
N THR A 4 3.55 -6.26 -11.68
CA THR A 4 2.14 -5.86 -11.71
C THR A 4 1.98 -4.38 -11.39
N ILE A 5 2.70 -3.89 -10.37
CA ILE A 5 2.66 -2.48 -10.00
C ILE A 5 3.21 -1.60 -11.13
N HIS A 6 4.31 -2.02 -11.75
CA HIS A 6 4.88 -1.30 -12.88
C HIS A 6 3.91 -1.19 -14.05
N THR A 7 3.26 -2.29 -14.39
CA THR A 7 2.29 -2.33 -15.49
C THR A 7 1.09 -1.43 -15.18
N LEU A 8 0.54 -1.54 -13.97
CA LEU A 8 -0.63 -0.75 -13.57
C LEU A 8 -0.29 0.74 -13.49
N ALA A 9 0.91 1.09 -13.03
CA ALA A 9 1.33 2.48 -12.98
C ALA A 9 1.42 3.08 -14.40
N GLY A 10 1.91 2.29 -15.36
CA GLY A 10 1.95 2.72 -16.76
C GLY A 10 0.55 2.91 -17.34
N GLU A 11 -0.36 1.99 -17.03
CA GLU A 11 -1.76 2.08 -17.48
C GLU A 11 -2.48 3.26 -16.84
N ALA A 12 -2.14 3.61 -15.60
CA ALA A 12 -2.73 4.78 -14.94
C ALA A 12 -2.39 6.09 -15.67
N GLY A 13 -1.33 6.10 -16.46
CA GLY A 13 -0.97 7.24 -17.29
C GLY A 13 -1.61 7.21 -18.68
N SER A 14 -2.55 6.30 -18.94
CA SER A 14 -3.22 6.19 -20.23
C SER A 14 -4.01 7.45 -20.59
N ASN A 15 -4.09 7.74 -21.90
CA ASN A 15 -4.90 8.85 -22.40
C ASN A 15 -6.41 8.59 -22.30
N ASP A 16 -6.83 7.34 -22.11
CA ASP A 16 -8.23 7.00 -21.85
C ASP A 16 -8.51 7.17 -20.35
N PRO A 17 -9.29 8.17 -19.94
CA PRO A 17 -9.51 8.42 -18.51
C PRO A 17 -10.20 7.27 -17.78
N ILE A 18 -11.08 6.53 -18.44
CA ILE A 18 -11.76 5.40 -17.80
C ILE A 18 -10.79 4.24 -17.60
N GLN A 19 -9.96 3.97 -18.60
CA GLN A 19 -8.92 2.95 -18.48
C GLN A 19 -7.93 3.33 -17.36
N ALA A 20 -7.57 4.60 -17.29
CA ALA A 20 -6.68 5.09 -16.23
C ALA A 20 -7.28 4.88 -14.85
N LEU A 21 -8.56 5.17 -14.67
CA LEU A 21 -9.24 4.98 -13.38
C LEU A 21 -9.31 3.51 -12.99
N THR A 22 -9.57 2.64 -13.95
CA THR A 22 -9.59 1.19 -13.70
C THR A 22 -8.21 0.69 -13.25
N ALA A 23 -7.15 1.17 -13.92
CA ALA A 23 -5.79 0.81 -13.56
C ALA A 23 -5.43 1.32 -12.16
N ILE A 24 -5.86 2.53 -11.81
CA ILE A 24 -5.63 3.09 -10.48
C ILE A 24 -6.30 2.24 -9.40
N ARG A 25 -7.53 1.79 -9.65
CA ARG A 25 -8.24 0.92 -8.71
C ARG A 25 -7.46 -0.38 -8.46
N LYS A 26 -6.97 -0.99 -9.52
CA LYS A 26 -6.18 -2.22 -9.43
C LYS A 26 -4.86 -1.98 -8.73
N LEU A 27 -4.22 -0.83 -9.02
CA LEU A 27 -2.96 -0.45 -8.40
C LEU A 27 -3.09 -0.26 -6.89
N ARG A 28 -4.17 0.39 -6.44
CA ARG A 28 -4.43 0.57 -5.00
C ARG A 28 -4.53 -0.77 -4.28
N LYS A 29 -5.24 -1.72 -4.90
CA LYS A 29 -5.41 -3.03 -4.32
C LYS A 29 -4.07 -3.76 -4.19
N GLU A 30 -3.24 -3.66 -5.23
CA GLU A 30 -1.91 -4.28 -5.22
C GLU A 30 -0.99 -3.61 -4.21
N LEU A 31 -1.05 -2.29 -4.10
CA LEU A 31 -0.27 -1.55 -3.11
C LEU A 31 -0.69 -1.92 -1.68
N ASP A 32 -1.97 -2.11 -1.43
CA ASP A 32 -2.46 -2.54 -0.12
C ASP A 32 -1.86 -3.89 0.26
N ARG A 33 -1.78 -4.81 -0.70
CA ARG A 33 -1.18 -6.13 -0.47
C ARG A 33 0.31 -6.02 -0.11
N VAL A 34 1.04 -5.21 -0.87
CA VAL A 34 2.47 -4.99 -0.65
C VAL A 34 2.70 -4.26 0.68
N GLU A 35 1.86 -3.27 0.98
CA GLU A 35 1.95 -2.53 2.23
C GLU A 35 1.73 -3.46 3.43
N ALA A 36 0.72 -4.31 3.37
CA ALA A 36 0.43 -5.24 4.47
C ALA A 36 1.61 -6.18 4.73
N ALA A 37 2.25 -6.66 3.67
CA ALA A 37 3.43 -7.51 3.80
C ALA A 37 4.60 -6.73 4.41
N ALA A 38 4.80 -5.48 4.00
CA ALA A 38 5.87 -4.64 4.53
C ALA A 38 5.65 -4.32 6.02
N VAL A 39 4.40 -4.03 6.40
CA VAL A 39 4.06 -3.78 7.81
C VAL A 39 4.36 -5.02 8.65
N ARG A 40 4.02 -6.20 8.15
CA ARG A 40 4.31 -7.46 8.85
C ARG A 40 5.81 -7.65 9.06
N ARG A 41 6.61 -7.39 8.02
CA ARG A 41 8.07 -7.48 8.14
C ARG A 41 8.61 -6.47 9.16
N ALA A 42 8.08 -5.26 9.16
CA ALA A 42 8.49 -4.25 10.11
C ALA A 42 8.19 -4.66 11.55
N ARG A 43 6.99 -5.21 11.79
CA ARG A 43 6.61 -5.72 13.11
C ARG A 43 7.50 -6.88 13.54
N ASN A 44 7.83 -7.77 12.62
CA ASN A 44 8.73 -8.89 12.91
C ASN A 44 10.14 -8.40 13.25
N ALA A 45 10.52 -7.23 12.76
CA ALA A 45 11.80 -6.58 13.10
C ALA A 45 11.67 -5.66 14.32
N ASN A 46 10.58 -5.78 15.08
CA ASN A 46 10.32 -5.03 16.31
C ASN A 46 10.09 -3.53 16.10
N ALA A 47 9.68 -3.11 14.92
CA ALA A 47 9.29 -1.72 14.71
C ALA A 47 8.01 -1.43 15.50
N SER A 48 7.96 -0.28 16.16
CA SER A 48 6.76 0.15 16.87
C SER A 48 5.68 0.59 15.90
N TRP A 49 4.43 0.55 16.35
CA TRP A 49 3.32 1.08 15.55
C TRP A 49 3.53 2.56 15.22
N GLN A 50 4.10 3.31 16.15
CA GLN A 50 4.38 4.72 15.92
C GLN A 50 5.40 4.92 14.79
N LEU A 51 6.45 4.12 14.75
CA LEU A 51 7.44 4.20 13.70
C LEU A 51 6.83 3.84 12.33
N ILE A 52 6.01 2.79 12.30
CA ILE A 52 5.32 2.39 11.08
C ILE A 52 4.38 3.49 10.59
N ALA A 53 3.62 4.08 11.51
CA ALA A 53 2.72 5.19 11.18
C ALA A 53 3.47 6.39 10.61
N MET A 54 4.63 6.71 11.19
CA MET A 54 5.47 7.80 10.68
C MET A 54 5.94 7.50 9.27
N ALA A 55 6.38 6.28 9.01
CA ALA A 55 6.86 5.88 7.69
C ALA A 55 5.75 5.96 6.64
N LEU A 56 4.52 5.64 7.01
CA LEU A 56 3.37 5.68 6.12
C LEU A 56 2.68 7.05 6.07
N ASP A 57 3.12 7.98 6.91
CA ASP A 57 2.54 9.31 7.03
C ASP A 57 1.05 9.28 7.37
N VAL A 58 0.71 8.44 8.32
CA VAL A 58 -0.66 8.31 8.85
C VAL A 58 -0.62 8.31 10.37
N SER A 59 -1.78 8.39 11.02
CA SER A 59 -1.83 8.35 12.47
C SER A 59 -1.55 6.95 12.99
N LYS A 60 -1.01 6.87 14.22
CA LYS A 60 -0.80 5.60 14.90
C LYS A 60 -2.12 4.82 15.03
N GLN A 61 -3.21 5.54 15.32
CA GLN A 61 -4.53 4.92 15.46
C GLN A 61 -4.98 4.27 14.16
N ALA A 62 -4.77 4.95 13.02
CA ALA A 62 -5.16 4.43 11.71
C ALA A 62 -4.41 3.14 11.38
N VAL A 63 -3.09 3.12 11.61
CA VAL A 63 -2.25 1.94 11.37
C VAL A 63 -2.66 0.79 12.29
N HIS A 64 -2.82 1.08 13.57
CA HIS A 64 -3.19 0.06 14.55
C HIS A 64 -4.56 -0.54 14.25
N LYS A 65 -5.51 0.30 13.84
CA LYS A 65 -6.85 -0.15 13.46
C LYS A 65 -6.80 -1.07 12.25
N LYS A 66 -5.95 -0.74 11.26
CA LYS A 66 -5.87 -1.50 10.01
C LYS A 66 -5.08 -2.79 10.16
N TYR A 67 -3.97 -2.78 10.91
CA TYR A 67 -3.02 -3.89 10.95
C TYR A 67 -2.84 -4.52 12.33
N GLY A 68 -3.33 -3.90 13.38
CA GLY A 68 -3.12 -4.35 14.76
C GLY A 68 -4.07 -5.43 15.23
N ARG A 69 -5.06 -5.81 14.43
CA ARG A 69 -6.08 -6.80 14.80
C ARG A 69 -5.78 -8.15 14.16
N HIS A 70 -5.92 -9.16 14.93
CA HIS A 70 -5.74 -10.54 14.45
C HIS A 70 -6.81 -11.43 15.05
#